data_4d6534a21a29a2a939607340d85b6761
#
_entry.id   4d6534a21a29a2a939607340d85b6761
#
_cell.length_a   1.000
_cell.length_b   1.000
_cell.length_c   1.000
_cell.angle_alpha   90.00
_cell.angle_beta   90.00
_cell.angle_gamma   90.00
#
_symmetry.space_group_name_H-M   'P 1'
#
loop_
_entity.id
_entity.type
_entity.pdbx_description
1 polymer ?
#
loop_
_entity_poly.entity_id
_entity_poly.type
_entity_poly.pdbx_seq_one_letter_code
_entity_poly.pdbx_strand_id
1 'polypeptide(L)'
;LEDNIMAAVTAAMVKELRESTGAGMMECKKALTETDGDMEAAVDVLRKSGAAKVEKKAGRIAAEGITRVASEGNTAVVVEVNSETDFVAKNATFQEFVQAVADKALKASVDKAGDGEDVCAILDMQSELEEKTLTIGEKLSIRRFQKITGDCVASYIHGGGRIGVLVAADGASNDAIKEAMTNVAMQIAALSPKYVSTDDVSEEY
;
A
#
# COMPACT_ATOMS: atom_id res chain seq x y z
N LEU A 1 41.04 31.71 -17.70
CA LEU A 1 39.63 32.10 -17.76
C LEU A 1 38.90 30.89 -18.34
N GLU A 2 38.50 29.95 -17.50
CA GLU A 2 37.60 28.88 -17.89
C GLU A 2 36.19 29.49 -17.90
N ASP A 3 35.63 29.69 -19.10
CA ASP A 3 34.23 30.00 -19.26
C ASP A 3 33.40 28.80 -18.75
N ASN A 4 32.89 28.90 -17.55
CA ASN A 4 31.94 27.98 -17.01
C ASN A 4 30.61 28.19 -17.77
N ILE A 5 30.47 27.48 -18.91
CA ILE A 5 29.23 27.46 -19.68
C ILE A 5 28.22 26.66 -18.81
N MET A 6 27.47 27.37 -17.98
CA MET A 6 26.28 26.81 -17.32
C MET A 6 25.41 26.17 -18.41
N ALA A 7 25.31 24.87 -18.38
CA ALA A 7 24.45 24.14 -19.32
C ALA A 7 23.00 24.64 -19.14
N ALA A 8 22.45 25.24 -20.18
CA ALA A 8 21.09 25.77 -20.11
C ALA A 8 20.10 24.62 -19.88
N VAL A 9 19.42 24.64 -18.74
CA VAL A 9 18.36 23.65 -18.43
C VAL A 9 17.25 23.77 -19.46
N THR A 10 17.12 22.76 -20.31
CA THR A 10 16.14 22.72 -21.40
C THR A 10 14.81 22.10 -20.93
N ALA A 11 13.71 22.45 -21.61
CA ALA A 11 12.42 21.85 -21.39
C ALA A 11 12.42 20.33 -21.63
N ALA A 12 13.27 19.83 -22.53
CA ALA A 12 13.44 18.40 -22.79
C ALA A 12 14.05 17.68 -21.60
N MET A 13 15.11 18.23 -20.99
CA MET A 13 15.72 17.67 -19.77
C MET A 13 14.74 17.64 -18.60
N VAL A 14 13.96 18.69 -18.41
CA VAL A 14 12.92 18.73 -17.37
C VAL A 14 11.86 17.66 -17.60
N LYS A 15 11.46 17.44 -18.85
CA LYS A 15 10.49 16.41 -19.21
C LYS A 15 11.05 15.00 -18.95
N GLU A 16 12.27 14.74 -19.40
CA GLU A 16 12.97 13.47 -19.21
C GLU A 16 13.14 13.14 -17.71
N LEU A 17 13.61 14.10 -16.92
CA LEU A 17 13.77 13.92 -15.48
C LEU A 17 12.44 13.66 -14.78
N ARG A 18 11.36 14.32 -15.24
CA ARG A 18 10.02 14.07 -14.73
C ARG A 18 9.49 12.67 -15.08
N GLU A 19 9.72 12.22 -16.31
CA GLU A 19 9.30 10.89 -16.77
C GLU A 19 10.05 9.77 -16.02
N SER A 20 11.32 9.99 -15.69
CA SER A 20 12.14 9.01 -14.97
C SER A 20 11.91 9.00 -13.45
N THR A 21 11.52 10.14 -12.85
CA THR A 21 11.42 10.27 -11.38
C THR A 21 10.00 10.42 -10.85
N GLY A 22 9.02 10.74 -11.71
CA GLY A 22 7.66 11.06 -11.27
C GLY A 22 7.52 12.39 -10.52
N ALA A 23 8.61 13.14 -10.31
CA ALA A 23 8.62 14.40 -9.57
C ALA A 23 7.89 15.52 -10.30
N GLY A 24 7.47 16.57 -9.59
CA GLY A 24 6.81 17.73 -10.15
C GLY A 24 7.71 18.50 -11.13
N MET A 25 7.13 19.06 -12.21
CA MET A 25 7.88 19.78 -13.24
C MET A 25 8.77 20.91 -12.68
N MET A 26 8.27 21.66 -11.70
CA MET A 26 9.03 22.74 -11.08
C MET A 26 10.17 22.23 -10.20
N GLU A 27 9.99 21.08 -9.58
CA GLU A 27 11.00 20.41 -8.76
C GLU A 27 12.13 19.87 -9.65
N CYS A 28 11.78 19.23 -10.77
CA CYS A 28 12.75 18.77 -11.77
C CYS A 28 13.57 19.96 -12.32
N LYS A 29 12.90 21.07 -12.68
CA LYS A 29 13.58 22.27 -13.14
C LYS A 29 14.54 22.82 -12.08
N LYS A 30 14.10 22.88 -10.81
CA LYS A 30 14.94 23.36 -9.71
C LYS A 30 16.15 22.45 -9.50
N ALA A 31 15.95 21.13 -9.44
CA ALA A 31 17.03 20.17 -9.29
C ALA A 31 18.07 20.26 -10.41
N LEU A 32 17.62 20.34 -11.67
CA LEU A 32 18.52 20.54 -12.82
C LEU A 32 19.28 21.87 -12.75
N THR A 33 18.64 22.95 -12.28
CA THR A 33 19.31 24.24 -12.10
C THR A 33 20.36 24.17 -11.00
N GLU A 34 20.09 23.47 -9.91
CA GLU A 34 21.02 23.26 -8.78
C GLU A 34 22.24 22.41 -9.16
N THR A 35 22.10 21.57 -10.18
CA THR A 35 23.13 20.62 -10.63
C THR A 35 23.71 20.99 -12.01
N ASP A 36 23.53 22.23 -12.43
CA ASP A 36 24.03 22.74 -13.73
C ASP A 36 23.68 21.85 -14.95
N GLY A 37 22.50 21.21 -14.90
CA GLY A 37 22.00 20.31 -15.94
C GLY A 37 22.48 18.86 -15.84
N ASP A 38 23.18 18.47 -14.78
CA ASP A 38 23.56 17.09 -14.55
C ASP A 38 22.33 16.27 -14.13
N MET A 39 21.92 15.34 -14.99
CA MET A 39 20.73 14.51 -14.80
C MET A 39 20.86 13.54 -13.62
N GLU A 40 22.02 12.91 -13.43
CA GLU A 40 22.24 11.97 -12.33
C GLU A 40 22.24 12.68 -10.98
N ALA A 41 22.97 13.79 -10.90
CA ALA A 41 22.98 14.63 -9.71
C ALA A 41 21.58 15.21 -9.39
N ALA A 42 20.79 15.57 -10.42
CA ALA A 42 19.43 16.05 -10.25
C ALA A 42 18.48 14.97 -9.70
N VAL A 43 18.63 13.71 -10.13
CA VAL A 43 17.92 12.56 -9.54
C VAL A 43 18.24 12.42 -8.05
N ASP A 44 19.52 12.53 -7.68
CA ASP A 44 19.94 12.45 -6.27
C ASP A 44 19.40 13.61 -5.42
N VAL A 45 19.37 14.83 -5.95
CA VAL A 45 18.75 16.00 -5.30
C VAL A 45 17.26 15.76 -5.08
N LEU A 46 16.55 15.26 -6.10
CA LEU A 46 15.12 14.95 -6.00
C LEU A 46 14.86 13.84 -4.97
N ARG A 47 15.68 12.78 -4.95
CA ARG A 47 15.57 11.69 -3.98
C ARG A 47 15.73 12.19 -2.54
N LYS A 48 16.77 12.99 -2.26
CA LYS A 48 17.01 13.59 -0.93
C LYS A 48 15.87 14.53 -0.51
N SER A 49 15.39 15.36 -1.44
CA SER A 49 14.24 16.24 -1.20
C SER A 49 12.96 15.45 -0.96
N GLY A 50 12.78 14.35 -1.68
CA GLY A 50 11.65 13.42 -1.52
C GLY A 50 11.65 12.78 -0.13
N ALA A 51 12.76 12.20 0.29
CA ALA A 51 12.91 11.59 1.62
C ALA A 51 12.58 12.60 2.75
N ALA A 52 13.08 13.84 2.65
CA ALA A 52 12.75 14.89 3.62
C ALA A 52 11.26 15.28 3.63
N LYS A 53 10.56 15.19 2.50
CA LYS A 53 9.12 15.43 2.43
C LYS A 53 8.31 14.28 3.04
N VAL A 54 8.73 13.04 2.81
CA VAL A 54 8.13 11.86 3.43
C VAL A 54 8.29 11.92 4.95
N GLU A 55 9.51 12.22 5.42
CA GLU A 55 9.79 12.37 6.86
C GLU A 55 8.91 13.43 7.52
N LYS A 56 8.72 14.60 6.88
CA LYS A 56 7.80 15.64 7.38
C LYS A 56 6.35 15.17 7.49
N LYS A 57 5.94 14.16 6.72
CA LYS A 57 4.60 13.58 6.77
C LYS A 57 4.50 12.45 7.81
N ALA A 58 5.61 11.89 8.27
CA ALA A 58 5.63 10.70 9.14
C ALA A 58 4.81 10.90 10.43
N GLY A 59 4.78 12.11 10.99
CA GLY A 59 3.99 12.45 12.18
C GLY A 59 2.49 12.68 11.96
N ARG A 60 2.00 12.67 10.70
CA ARG A 60 0.58 12.89 10.41
C ARG A 60 -0.24 11.64 10.72
N ILE A 61 -1.55 11.82 10.94
CA ILE A 61 -2.48 10.72 11.18
C ILE A 61 -3.03 10.24 9.82
N ALA A 62 -2.84 8.96 9.52
CA ALA A 62 -3.44 8.28 8.39
C ALA A 62 -4.51 7.31 8.93
N ALA A 63 -5.74 7.80 9.11
CA ALA A 63 -6.84 7.06 9.73
C ALA A 63 -7.87 6.55 8.70
N GLU A 64 -7.83 7.06 7.49
CA GLU A 64 -8.63 6.58 6.37
C GLU A 64 -7.84 5.52 5.58
N GLY A 65 -8.36 5.05 4.47
CA GLY A 65 -7.72 4.05 3.61
C GLY A 65 -8.66 2.94 3.19
N ILE A 66 -8.10 1.85 2.73
CA ILE A 66 -8.88 0.67 2.30
C ILE A 66 -8.21 -0.64 2.70
N THR A 67 -9.04 -1.68 2.76
CA THR A 67 -8.60 -3.07 2.75
C THR A 67 -8.65 -3.61 1.32
N ARG A 68 -7.79 -4.60 1.03
CA ARG A 68 -7.77 -5.32 -0.24
C ARG A 68 -7.46 -6.79 0.02
N VAL A 69 -7.97 -7.64 -0.86
CA VAL A 69 -7.72 -9.08 -0.84
C VAL A 69 -6.97 -9.50 -2.09
N ALA A 70 -6.03 -10.41 -1.93
CA ALA A 70 -5.45 -11.20 -3.00
C ALA A 70 -5.53 -12.68 -2.64
N SER A 71 -5.64 -13.56 -3.65
CA SER A 71 -5.72 -15.00 -3.42
C SER A 71 -5.07 -15.80 -4.56
N GLU A 72 -4.48 -16.91 -4.20
CA GLU A 72 -3.91 -17.88 -5.13
C GLU A 72 -4.08 -19.29 -4.57
N GLY A 73 -4.73 -20.15 -5.35
CA GLY A 73 -5.05 -21.52 -4.91
C GLY A 73 -5.87 -21.53 -3.62
N ASN A 74 -5.32 -22.13 -2.58
CA ASN A 74 -5.95 -22.33 -1.28
C ASN A 74 -5.58 -21.24 -0.25
N THR A 75 -4.86 -20.20 -0.67
CA THR A 75 -4.37 -19.14 0.21
C THR A 75 -4.98 -17.81 -0.20
N ALA A 76 -5.38 -17.03 0.78
CA ALA A 76 -5.78 -15.64 0.59
C ALA A 76 -5.15 -14.74 1.65
N VAL A 77 -4.97 -13.46 1.30
CA VAL A 77 -4.48 -12.42 2.18
C VAL A 77 -5.43 -11.24 2.17
N VAL A 78 -5.63 -10.63 3.32
CA VAL A 78 -6.23 -9.30 3.44
C VAL A 78 -5.18 -8.34 3.95
N VAL A 79 -5.08 -7.17 3.31
CA VAL A 79 -4.19 -6.08 3.70
C VAL A 79 -4.99 -4.84 4.09
N GLU A 80 -4.43 -4.02 4.96
CA GLU A 80 -4.92 -2.68 5.28
C GLU A 80 -3.83 -1.66 4.98
N VAL A 81 -4.17 -0.70 4.10
CA VAL A 81 -3.31 0.43 3.77
C VAL A 81 -4.06 1.72 4.05
N ASN A 82 -3.46 2.60 4.86
CA ASN A 82 -4.08 3.83 5.30
C ASN A 82 -3.58 5.05 4.53
N SER A 83 -4.43 6.06 4.44
CA SER A 83 -4.21 7.40 3.91
C SER A 83 -4.76 8.46 4.88
N GLU A 84 -4.46 9.74 4.65
CA GLU A 84 -4.98 10.82 5.50
C GLU A 84 -6.47 11.07 5.25
N THR A 85 -6.94 10.96 3.98
CA THR A 85 -8.31 11.29 3.58
C THR A 85 -9.02 10.16 2.83
N ASP A 86 -10.34 10.16 2.86
CA ASP A 86 -11.19 9.25 2.11
C ASP A 86 -11.20 9.55 0.59
N PHE A 87 -10.79 10.73 0.18
CA PHE A 87 -10.58 11.07 -1.24
C PHE A 87 -9.46 10.23 -1.84
N VAL A 88 -8.34 10.07 -1.12
CA VAL A 88 -7.23 9.23 -1.55
C VAL A 88 -7.66 7.76 -1.59
N ALA A 89 -8.46 7.30 -0.64
CA ALA A 89 -9.01 5.94 -0.66
C ALA A 89 -9.77 5.58 -1.95
N LYS A 90 -10.33 6.58 -2.64
CA LYS A 90 -11.04 6.44 -3.93
C LYS A 90 -10.15 6.68 -5.15
N ASN A 91 -8.90 7.11 -4.96
CA ASN A 91 -7.95 7.40 -6.03
C ASN A 91 -7.44 6.10 -6.68
N ALA A 92 -7.46 6.04 -8.01
CA ALA A 92 -7.03 4.85 -8.76
C ALA A 92 -5.56 4.47 -8.47
N THR A 93 -4.65 5.44 -8.47
CA THR A 93 -3.23 5.21 -8.17
C THR A 93 -3.01 4.64 -6.77
N PHE A 94 -3.79 5.10 -5.79
CA PHE A 94 -3.76 4.53 -4.44
C PHE A 94 -4.30 3.09 -4.43
N GLN A 95 -5.41 2.83 -5.12
CA GLN A 95 -5.99 1.48 -5.18
C GLN A 95 -5.07 0.48 -5.89
N GLU A 96 -4.37 0.91 -6.95
CA GLU A 96 -3.33 0.11 -7.62
C GLU A 96 -2.17 -0.21 -6.67
N PHE A 97 -1.73 0.77 -5.89
CA PHE A 97 -0.71 0.55 -4.87
C PHE A 97 -1.16 -0.45 -3.81
N VAL A 98 -2.39 -0.32 -3.30
CA VAL A 98 -2.94 -1.27 -2.31
C VAL A 98 -3.05 -2.68 -2.90
N GLN A 99 -3.37 -2.83 -4.19
CA GLN A 99 -3.36 -4.13 -4.85
C GLN A 99 -1.93 -4.70 -4.92
N ALA A 100 -0.94 -3.91 -5.26
CA ALA A 100 0.47 -4.34 -5.26
C ALA A 100 0.92 -4.79 -3.85
N VAL A 101 0.49 -4.08 -2.79
CA VAL A 101 0.72 -4.50 -1.40
C VAL A 101 0.09 -5.88 -1.13
N ALA A 102 -1.15 -6.11 -1.56
CA ALA A 102 -1.83 -7.38 -1.36
C ALA A 102 -1.11 -8.53 -2.10
N ASP A 103 -0.67 -8.30 -3.34
CA ASP A 103 0.06 -9.28 -4.14
C ASP A 103 1.44 -9.62 -3.52
N LYS A 104 2.13 -8.65 -2.95
CA LYS A 104 3.37 -8.86 -2.19
C LYS A 104 3.12 -9.62 -0.89
N ALA A 105 2.10 -9.23 -0.13
CA ALA A 105 1.74 -9.88 1.12
C ALA A 105 1.32 -11.35 0.92
N LEU A 106 0.64 -11.66 -0.20
CA LEU A 106 0.29 -13.04 -0.54
C LEU A 106 1.54 -13.94 -0.68
N LYS A 107 2.63 -13.38 -1.20
CA LYS A 107 3.92 -14.08 -1.43
C LYS A 107 4.88 -13.97 -0.24
N ALA A 108 4.56 -13.21 0.80
CA ALA A 108 5.43 -13.04 1.96
C ALA A 108 5.69 -14.37 2.68
N SER A 109 6.84 -14.50 3.32
CA SER A 109 7.22 -15.69 4.09
C SER A 109 6.48 -15.83 5.42
N VAL A 110 5.87 -14.74 5.90
CA VAL A 110 5.08 -14.71 7.14
C VAL A 110 3.58 -14.63 6.82
N ASP A 111 2.75 -15.14 7.73
CA ASP A 111 1.30 -15.18 7.53
C ASP A 111 0.59 -13.93 8.04
N LYS A 112 1.23 -13.16 8.89
CA LYS A 112 0.69 -11.90 9.40
C LYS A 112 1.81 -10.93 9.75
N ALA A 113 1.51 -9.65 9.68
CA ALA A 113 2.31 -8.56 10.22
C ALA A 113 1.41 -7.36 10.56
N GLY A 114 1.77 -6.61 11.58
CA GLY A 114 1.05 -5.45 12.10
C GLY A 114 1.44 -5.16 13.54
N ASP A 115 0.61 -4.40 14.28
CA ASP A 115 0.73 -4.19 15.72
C ASP A 115 2.13 -3.75 16.22
N GLY A 116 2.72 -2.77 15.53
CA GLY A 116 4.02 -2.19 15.89
C GLY A 116 5.21 -2.75 15.09
N GLU A 117 4.98 -3.69 14.18
CA GLU A 117 5.98 -4.16 13.23
C GLU A 117 6.11 -3.21 12.04
N ASP A 118 7.29 -3.16 11.43
CA ASP A 118 7.48 -2.46 10.15
C ASP A 118 7.02 -3.34 8.98
N VAL A 119 5.72 -3.30 8.73
CA VAL A 119 5.09 -4.09 7.66
C VAL A 119 5.65 -3.73 6.28
N CYS A 120 6.03 -2.48 6.09
CA CYS A 120 6.63 -2.00 4.84
C CYS A 120 7.99 -2.66 4.58
N ALA A 121 8.83 -2.76 5.60
CA ALA A 121 10.13 -3.46 5.51
C ALA A 121 9.93 -4.98 5.33
N ILE A 122 8.97 -5.59 6.02
CA ILE A 122 8.64 -7.02 5.87
C ILE A 122 8.26 -7.36 4.42
N LEU A 123 7.54 -6.46 3.74
CA LEU A 123 7.09 -6.63 2.36
C LEU A 123 8.10 -6.11 1.32
N ASP A 124 9.21 -5.49 1.76
CA ASP A 124 10.19 -4.83 0.87
C ASP A 124 9.50 -3.85 -0.10
N MET A 125 8.75 -2.91 0.46
CA MET A 125 7.95 -1.92 -0.29
C MET A 125 8.27 -0.46 0.08
N GLN A 126 9.42 -0.21 0.70
CA GLN A 126 9.79 1.11 1.17
C GLN A 126 9.85 2.14 0.03
N SER A 127 10.49 1.77 -1.09
CA SER A 127 10.65 2.66 -2.24
C SER A 127 9.30 3.00 -2.89
N GLU A 128 8.42 2.02 -3.05
CA GLU A 128 7.09 2.20 -3.61
C GLU A 128 6.19 3.05 -2.70
N LEU A 129 6.27 2.83 -1.38
CA LEU A 129 5.53 3.62 -0.40
C LEU A 129 5.96 5.09 -0.43
N GLU A 130 7.28 5.35 -0.49
CA GLU A 130 7.83 6.70 -0.59
C GLU A 130 7.40 7.40 -1.89
N GLU A 131 7.52 6.71 -3.02
CA GLU A 131 7.08 7.22 -4.34
C GLU A 131 5.59 7.59 -4.32
N LYS A 132 4.73 6.70 -3.81
CA LYS A 132 3.29 6.97 -3.76
C LYS A 132 2.93 8.06 -2.75
N THR A 133 3.62 8.13 -1.62
CA THR A 133 3.47 9.23 -0.64
C THR A 133 3.81 10.59 -1.26
N LEU A 134 4.83 10.65 -2.13
CA LEU A 134 5.21 11.87 -2.84
C LEU A 134 4.23 12.24 -3.95
N THR A 135 3.83 11.25 -4.76
CA THR A 135 2.95 11.45 -5.91
C THR A 135 1.53 11.83 -5.46
N ILE A 136 0.99 11.14 -4.46
CA ILE A 136 -0.35 11.38 -3.92
C ILE A 136 -0.36 12.62 -3.02
N GLY A 137 0.75 12.89 -2.33
CA GLY A 137 0.90 14.07 -1.46
C GLY A 137 0.39 13.91 -0.04
N GLU A 138 -0.11 12.73 0.34
CA GLU A 138 -0.54 12.38 1.69
C GLU A 138 0.39 11.36 2.34
N LYS A 139 0.35 11.28 3.69
CA LYS A 139 0.95 10.16 4.40
C LYS A 139 0.20 8.88 4.02
N LEU A 140 0.95 7.87 3.59
CA LEU A 140 0.46 6.52 3.39
C LEU A 140 1.12 5.60 4.42
N SER A 141 0.43 4.51 4.79
CA SER A 141 0.94 3.52 5.73
C SER A 141 0.43 2.13 5.36
N ILE A 142 1.33 1.18 5.13
CA ILE A 142 0.99 -0.23 5.06
C ILE A 142 0.86 -0.71 6.50
N ARG A 143 -0.38 -0.82 6.98
CA ARG A 143 -0.64 -0.99 8.41
C ARG A 143 -0.48 -2.43 8.86
N ARG A 144 -1.12 -3.35 8.16
CA ARG A 144 -1.12 -4.77 8.51
C ARG A 144 -1.61 -5.66 7.38
N PHE A 145 -1.31 -6.93 7.48
CA PHE A 145 -1.91 -7.98 6.66
C PHE A 145 -2.05 -9.27 7.45
N GLN A 146 -2.94 -10.13 6.96
CA GLN A 146 -3.07 -11.50 7.44
C GLN A 146 -3.41 -12.42 6.28
N LYS A 147 -2.69 -13.55 6.19
CA LYS A 147 -2.96 -14.66 5.28
C LYS A 147 -3.71 -15.75 6.00
N ILE A 148 -4.55 -16.45 5.27
CA ILE A 148 -5.16 -17.71 5.69
C ILE A 148 -5.05 -18.74 4.58
N THR A 149 -4.96 -20.00 4.93
CA THR A 149 -4.95 -21.15 4.03
C THR A 149 -5.96 -22.16 4.52
N GLY A 150 -6.67 -22.83 3.61
CA GLY A 150 -7.63 -23.87 3.92
C GLY A 150 -8.01 -24.62 2.65
N ASP A 151 -8.72 -25.73 2.75
CA ASP A 151 -9.19 -26.48 1.60
C ASP A 151 -10.15 -25.65 0.73
N CYS A 152 -10.88 -24.75 1.36
CA CYS A 152 -11.68 -23.73 0.71
C CYS A 152 -11.47 -22.37 1.37
N VAL A 153 -11.26 -21.31 0.58
CA VAL A 153 -11.10 -19.94 1.05
C VAL A 153 -12.09 -19.03 0.33
N ALA A 154 -12.78 -18.18 1.08
CA ALA A 154 -13.66 -17.13 0.56
C ALA A 154 -13.30 -15.78 1.15
N SER A 155 -13.65 -14.71 0.43
CA SER A 155 -13.40 -13.34 0.84
C SER A 155 -14.60 -12.44 0.57
N TYR A 156 -14.71 -11.38 1.34
CA TYR A 156 -15.71 -10.34 1.13
C TYR A 156 -15.11 -8.96 1.42
N ILE A 157 -15.32 -8.03 0.52
CA ILE A 157 -14.96 -6.62 0.68
C ILE A 157 -16.24 -5.79 0.75
N HIS A 158 -16.40 -5.06 1.83
CA HIS A 158 -17.57 -4.21 2.07
C HIS A 158 -17.20 -2.73 1.97
N GLY A 159 -18.17 -1.91 1.49
CA GLY A 159 -18.10 -0.46 1.51
C GLY A 159 -16.90 0.11 0.74
N GLY A 160 -16.55 -0.48 -0.40
CA GLY A 160 -15.43 -0.01 -1.23
C GLY A 160 -14.05 -0.21 -0.60
N GLY A 161 -13.91 -1.19 0.28
CA GLY A 161 -12.65 -1.50 0.98
C GLY A 161 -12.63 -1.07 2.44
N ARG A 162 -13.74 -0.61 3.00
CA ARG A 162 -13.79 -0.24 4.44
C ARG A 162 -13.66 -1.45 5.36
N ILE A 163 -14.17 -2.60 4.94
CA ILE A 163 -14.08 -3.85 5.69
C ILE A 163 -13.64 -4.95 4.73
N GLY A 164 -12.61 -5.70 5.09
CA GLY A 164 -12.17 -6.89 4.39
C GLY A 164 -12.28 -8.10 5.30
N VAL A 165 -12.86 -9.18 4.80
CA VAL A 165 -13.05 -10.43 5.54
C VAL A 165 -12.52 -11.60 4.74
N LEU A 166 -11.81 -12.50 5.41
CA LEU A 166 -11.42 -13.80 4.88
C LEU A 166 -12.04 -14.90 5.72
N VAL A 167 -12.48 -15.97 5.08
CA VAL A 167 -12.97 -17.20 5.73
C VAL A 167 -12.27 -18.38 5.11
N ALA A 168 -11.73 -19.27 5.93
CA ALA A 168 -11.18 -20.55 5.50
C ALA A 168 -12.00 -21.69 6.12
N ALA A 169 -12.12 -22.78 5.39
CA ALA A 169 -12.73 -24.01 5.86
C ALA A 169 -11.92 -25.21 5.38
N ASP A 170 -11.88 -26.25 6.20
CA ASP A 170 -11.31 -27.53 5.85
C ASP A 170 -12.39 -28.49 5.31
N GLY A 171 -12.03 -29.36 4.38
CA GLY A 171 -12.91 -30.33 3.79
C GLY A 171 -13.15 -30.11 2.28
N ALA A 172 -14.35 -30.37 1.79
CA ALA A 172 -14.62 -30.26 0.36
C ALA A 172 -14.69 -28.80 -0.12
N SER A 173 -14.19 -28.56 -1.32
CA SER A 173 -14.28 -27.25 -1.99
C SER A 173 -15.11 -27.40 -3.25
N ASN A 174 -16.22 -26.68 -3.34
CA ASN A 174 -17.07 -26.55 -4.52
C ASN A 174 -17.77 -25.18 -4.51
N ASP A 175 -18.46 -24.84 -5.59
CA ASP A 175 -19.07 -23.52 -5.74
C ASP A 175 -20.16 -23.24 -4.68
N ALA A 176 -20.94 -24.23 -4.28
CA ALA A 176 -21.96 -24.08 -3.24
C ALA A 176 -21.34 -23.78 -1.86
N ILE A 177 -20.23 -24.44 -1.54
CA ILE A 177 -19.48 -24.17 -0.30
C ILE A 177 -18.86 -22.77 -0.34
N LYS A 178 -18.26 -22.36 -1.46
CA LYS A 178 -17.71 -21.01 -1.63
C LYS A 178 -18.78 -19.91 -1.47
N GLU A 179 -19.96 -20.14 -2.04
CA GLU A 179 -21.09 -19.23 -1.90
C GLU A 179 -21.54 -19.14 -0.42
N ALA A 180 -21.69 -20.27 0.27
CA ALA A 180 -22.03 -20.29 1.68
C ALA A 180 -20.98 -19.57 2.53
N MET A 181 -19.68 -19.78 2.27
CA MET A 181 -18.60 -19.09 2.97
C MET A 181 -18.59 -17.59 2.68
N THR A 182 -18.90 -17.16 1.46
CA THR A 182 -19.06 -15.75 1.14
C THR A 182 -20.20 -15.12 1.93
N ASN A 183 -21.34 -15.81 2.07
CA ASN A 183 -22.45 -15.37 2.92
C ASN A 183 -22.04 -15.25 4.39
N VAL A 184 -21.23 -16.19 4.90
CA VAL A 184 -20.64 -16.09 6.25
C VAL A 184 -19.74 -14.87 6.35
N ALA A 185 -18.86 -14.62 5.36
CA ALA A 185 -18.00 -13.45 5.34
C ALA A 185 -18.79 -12.13 5.34
N MET A 186 -19.93 -12.08 4.65
CA MET A 186 -20.85 -10.93 4.69
C MET A 186 -21.45 -10.73 6.09
N GLN A 187 -21.84 -11.79 6.78
CA GLN A 187 -22.34 -11.72 8.16
C GLN A 187 -21.24 -11.27 9.14
N ILE A 188 -20.01 -11.76 8.96
CA ILE A 188 -18.86 -11.29 9.74
C ILE A 188 -18.63 -9.80 9.56
N ALA A 189 -18.69 -9.30 8.31
CA ALA A 189 -18.57 -7.87 8.03
C ALA A 189 -19.68 -7.04 8.71
N ALA A 190 -20.90 -7.57 8.78
CA ALA A 190 -22.05 -6.86 9.36
C ALA A 190 -22.04 -6.88 10.90
N LEU A 191 -21.66 -7.99 11.51
CA LEU A 191 -21.79 -8.22 12.96
C LEU A 191 -20.51 -7.97 13.74
N SER A 192 -19.34 -7.96 13.05
CA SER A 192 -18.01 -7.80 13.67
C SER A 192 -17.79 -8.73 14.87
N PRO A 193 -17.97 -10.06 14.72
CA PRO A 193 -17.83 -11.00 15.83
C PRO A 193 -16.41 -10.98 16.37
N LYS A 194 -16.26 -11.12 17.69
CA LYS A 194 -14.95 -11.15 18.35
C LYS A 194 -14.32 -12.54 18.36
N TYR A 195 -15.13 -13.59 18.25
CA TYR A 195 -14.73 -14.98 18.40
C TYR A 195 -15.30 -15.82 17.27
N VAL A 196 -14.61 -16.89 16.92
CA VAL A 196 -15.07 -17.88 15.93
C VAL A 196 -16.03 -18.87 16.58
N SER A 197 -15.73 -19.29 17.81
CA SER A 197 -16.54 -20.24 18.58
C SER A 197 -16.61 -19.83 20.06
N THR A 198 -17.46 -20.52 20.82
CA THR A 198 -17.54 -20.37 22.28
C THR A 198 -16.26 -20.80 22.97
N ASP A 199 -15.48 -21.69 22.37
CA ASP A 199 -14.22 -22.19 22.92
C ASP A 199 -13.12 -21.14 22.91
N ASP A 200 -13.25 -20.10 22.06
CA ASP A 200 -12.33 -18.98 21.98
C ASP A 200 -12.60 -17.90 23.04
N VAL A 201 -13.75 -18.02 23.76
CA VAL A 201 -14.14 -17.03 24.77
C VAL A 201 -13.44 -17.35 26.09
N SER A 202 -12.71 -16.37 26.63
CA SER A 202 -12.05 -16.55 27.94
C SER A 202 -13.07 -16.64 29.06
N GLU A 203 -12.72 -17.37 30.17
CA GLU A 203 -13.57 -17.48 31.34
C GLU A 203 -13.88 -16.13 32.05
N GLU A 204 -13.09 -15.10 31.73
CA GLU A 204 -13.26 -13.76 32.28
C GLU A 204 -14.22 -12.85 31.46
N TYR A 205 -14.77 -13.35 30.33
CA TYR A 205 -15.71 -12.62 29.50
C TYR A 205 -17.12 -12.86 29.97
#